data_7945de6413b9abe980ba0b5728daa890
#
_entry.id   7945de6413b9abe980ba0b5728daa890
#
_cell.length_a   1.000
_cell.length_b   1.000
_cell.length_c   1.000
_cell.angle_alpha   90.00
_cell.angle_beta   90.00
_cell.angle_gamma   90.00
#
_symmetry.space_group_name_H-M   'P 1'
#
loop_
_entity.id
_entity.type
_entity.pdbx_description
1 polymer ?
#
loop_
_entity_poly.entity_id
_entity_poly.type
_entity_poly.pdbx_seq_one_letter_code
_entity_poly.pdbx_strand_id
1 'polypeptide(L)'
;DRSTIYSSPIHFDVDSVVGLQAVQDITASDFPTQPYSFIRSSPVVVGGPTISFWRRPNKTLMKAGVLRSRIYTPGEGLGKIVTSTFFIDPEIETKFTLPVISLVTDPENLFNYYTGIYIPGATFTGASFTGNYEVSGAKSERPASFEYFKQNGQQILSQEVGIRTRGEWIRNYGQKALTVFARSEYDTENNFEYGFFKGLKKPGTQQSLNEFKRIILRNNGNEWA
;
A
#
# COMPACT_ATOMS: atom_id res chain seq x y z
N ASP A 1 -8.93 -18.21 -9.02
CA ASP A 1 -9.07 -16.89 -9.62
C ASP A 1 -10.53 -16.45 -9.53
N ARG A 2 -10.78 -15.28 -8.93
CA ARG A 2 -12.14 -14.69 -8.79
C ARG A 2 -12.42 -13.67 -9.88
N SER A 3 -11.65 -13.66 -10.96
CA SER A 3 -11.82 -12.72 -12.06
C SER A 3 -13.14 -12.97 -12.79
N THR A 4 -13.84 -11.90 -13.11
CA THR A 4 -15.05 -11.92 -13.92
C THR A 4 -14.75 -11.36 -15.30
N ILE A 5 -15.25 -12.00 -16.35
CA ILE A 5 -15.14 -11.46 -17.69
C ILE A 5 -16.04 -10.22 -17.79
N TYR A 6 -15.47 -9.11 -18.25
CA TYR A 6 -16.19 -7.87 -18.46
C TYR A 6 -17.25 -8.05 -19.57
N SER A 7 -18.49 -7.81 -19.23
CA SER A 7 -19.63 -7.95 -20.16
C SER A 7 -20.57 -6.73 -20.16
N SER A 8 -20.40 -5.82 -19.21
CA SER A 8 -21.24 -4.64 -19.07
C SER A 8 -20.54 -3.56 -18.25
N PRO A 9 -20.94 -2.29 -18.37
CA PRO A 9 -20.35 -1.20 -17.58
C PRO A 9 -20.38 -1.49 -16.08
N ILE A 10 -19.29 -1.16 -15.40
CA ILE A 10 -19.18 -1.25 -13.94
C ILE A 10 -19.55 0.12 -13.39
N HIS A 11 -20.55 0.16 -12.52
CA HIS A 11 -20.98 1.36 -11.85
C HIS A 11 -20.37 1.44 -10.46
N PHE A 12 -19.78 2.58 -10.15
CA PHE A 12 -19.41 2.96 -8.80
C PHE A 12 -20.35 4.08 -8.36
N ASP A 13 -21.03 3.89 -7.25
CA ASP A 13 -21.88 4.92 -6.64
C ASP A 13 -21.34 5.33 -5.25
N VAL A 14 -21.92 6.38 -4.70
CA VAL A 14 -21.50 6.92 -3.40
C VAL A 14 -21.65 5.87 -2.30
N ASP A 15 -22.70 5.08 -2.34
CA ASP A 15 -22.99 4.09 -1.29
C ASP A 15 -22.01 2.90 -1.34
N SER A 16 -21.52 2.57 -2.55
CA SER A 16 -20.55 1.47 -2.72
C SER A 16 -19.12 1.89 -2.42
N VAL A 17 -18.76 3.16 -2.57
CA VAL A 17 -17.38 3.65 -2.51
C VAL A 17 -17.12 4.49 -1.28
N VAL A 18 -18.06 5.34 -0.89
CA VAL A 18 -17.98 6.12 0.34
C VAL A 18 -18.46 5.26 1.49
N GLY A 19 -17.57 4.48 2.02
CA GLY A 19 -17.92 3.64 3.16
C GLY A 19 -18.12 4.46 4.41
N LEU A 20 -19.37 4.61 4.81
CA LEU A 20 -19.72 4.97 6.17
C LEU A 20 -19.38 3.86 7.17
N GLN A 21 -18.97 2.71 6.71
CA GLN A 21 -18.47 1.67 7.60
C GLN A 21 -17.07 2.03 8.05
N ALA A 22 -16.93 2.14 9.37
CA ALA A 22 -15.62 1.94 9.97
C ALA A 22 -14.97 0.74 9.28
N VAL A 23 -13.64 0.70 9.21
CA VAL A 23 -12.88 -0.48 8.74
C VAL A 23 -13.20 -1.68 9.66
N GLN A 24 -14.49 -1.86 9.98
CA GLN A 24 -14.93 -2.97 10.82
C GLN A 24 -14.70 -4.31 10.15
N ASP A 25 -14.61 -4.29 8.83
CA ASP A 25 -14.74 -5.49 8.04
C ASP A 25 -13.43 -6.05 7.50
N ILE A 26 -12.28 -5.46 7.83
CA ILE A 26 -11.03 -6.22 7.76
C ILE A 26 -10.98 -7.13 8.99
N THR A 27 -11.89 -8.05 9.05
CA THR A 27 -11.88 -9.11 10.04
C THR A 27 -11.01 -10.25 9.54
N ALA A 28 -10.57 -11.11 10.42
CA ALA A 28 -9.88 -12.34 10.02
C ALA A 28 -10.72 -13.23 9.08
N SER A 29 -12.04 -13.01 9.00
CA SER A 29 -12.96 -13.68 8.08
C SER A 29 -12.89 -13.16 6.64
N ASP A 30 -12.46 -11.92 6.44
CA ASP A 30 -12.26 -11.36 5.09
C ASP A 30 -11.00 -11.88 4.44
N PHE A 31 -10.14 -12.46 5.24
CA PHE A 31 -8.97 -13.20 4.81
C PHE A 31 -9.25 -14.69 5.01
N PRO A 32 -9.27 -15.50 3.95
CA PRO A 32 -9.83 -16.85 3.98
C PRO A 32 -9.03 -17.90 4.74
N THR A 33 -7.99 -17.51 5.47
CA THR A 33 -7.14 -18.47 6.17
C THR A 33 -6.71 -18.02 7.56
N GLN A 34 -6.67 -18.95 8.48
CA GLN A 34 -6.24 -18.83 9.87
C GLN A 34 -4.99 -17.96 10.11
N PRO A 35 -3.96 -17.99 9.28
CA PRO A 35 -2.74 -17.21 9.53
C PRO A 35 -2.93 -15.71 9.63
N TYR A 36 -4.00 -15.18 9.13
CA TYR A 36 -4.28 -13.74 9.17
C TYR A 36 -4.74 -13.22 10.54
N SER A 37 -5.00 -14.09 11.49
CA SER A 37 -5.25 -13.68 12.88
C SER A 37 -4.09 -12.87 13.48
N PHE A 38 -2.89 -13.01 12.93
CA PHE A 38 -1.70 -12.24 13.30
C PHE A 38 -1.71 -10.79 12.81
N ILE A 39 -2.58 -10.41 11.89
CA ILE A 39 -2.73 -9.01 11.47
C ILE A 39 -3.07 -8.10 12.65
N ARG A 40 -3.71 -8.62 13.66
CA ARG A 40 -4.15 -7.88 14.85
C ARG A 40 -3.01 -7.40 15.72
N SER A 41 -1.85 -7.97 15.58
CA SER A 41 -0.77 -7.69 16.51
C SER A 41 0.59 -7.95 15.87
N SER A 42 1.23 -6.88 15.42
CA SER A 42 2.68 -6.90 15.46
C SER A 42 3.06 -6.56 16.89
N PRO A 43 3.60 -7.49 17.67
CA PRO A 43 4.08 -7.14 19.00
C PRO A 43 5.27 -6.20 18.84
N VAL A 44 5.19 -5.02 19.43
CA VAL A 44 6.33 -4.13 19.58
C VAL A 44 6.82 -4.31 21.01
N VAL A 45 7.96 -4.91 21.13
CA VAL A 45 8.70 -4.91 22.41
C VAL A 45 9.64 -3.72 22.37
N VAL A 46 9.24 -2.63 22.98
CA VAL A 46 10.11 -1.48 23.19
C VAL A 46 10.52 -1.51 24.65
N GLY A 47 11.77 -1.87 24.94
CA GLY A 47 12.47 -1.60 26.21
C GLY A 47 11.72 -1.89 27.52
N GLY A 48 10.67 -2.71 27.49
CA GLY A 48 9.79 -2.98 28.61
C GLY A 48 8.51 -3.71 28.15
N PRO A 49 7.57 -3.98 29.04
CA PRO A 49 6.40 -4.82 28.76
C PRO A 49 5.33 -4.16 27.88
N THR A 50 5.62 -3.03 27.27
CA THR A 50 4.64 -2.31 26.43
C THR A 50 4.64 -2.91 25.03
N ILE A 51 3.60 -3.64 24.73
CA ILE A 51 3.35 -4.17 23.40
C ILE A 51 2.40 -3.21 22.70
N SER A 52 2.85 -2.61 21.62
CA SER A 52 1.99 -1.81 20.74
C SER A 52 1.34 -2.73 19.71
N PHE A 53 0.04 -2.83 19.74
CA PHE A 53 -0.73 -3.58 18.75
C PHE A 53 -1.33 -2.63 17.74
N TRP A 54 -1.38 -3.03 16.48
CA TRP A 54 -2.23 -2.35 15.53
C TRP A 54 -3.67 -2.43 16.01
N ARG A 55 -4.32 -1.29 16.05
CA ARG A 55 -5.73 -1.17 16.39
C ARG A 55 -6.49 -0.68 15.17
N ARG A 56 -7.59 -1.33 14.90
CA ARG A 56 -8.54 -0.92 13.88
C ARG A 56 -9.05 0.49 14.21
N PRO A 57 -9.13 1.39 13.21
CA PRO A 57 -9.81 2.65 13.41
C PRO A 57 -11.27 2.43 13.86
N ASN A 58 -11.71 3.20 14.82
CA ASN A 58 -13.09 3.17 15.33
C ASN A 58 -13.97 4.27 14.72
N LYS A 59 -13.44 5.00 13.75
CA LYS A 59 -14.13 6.06 13.03
C LYS A 59 -14.48 5.60 11.64
N THR A 60 -15.52 6.20 11.07
CA THR A 60 -15.84 6.09 9.65
C THR A 60 -14.67 6.63 8.82
N LEU A 61 -14.22 5.86 7.87
CA LEU A 61 -13.17 6.24 6.94
C LEU A 61 -13.75 6.36 5.54
N MET A 62 -13.29 7.36 4.81
CA MET A 62 -13.56 7.45 3.39
C MET A 62 -12.85 6.28 2.68
N LYS A 63 -13.58 5.59 1.81
CA LYS A 63 -13.06 4.52 0.98
C LYS A 63 -12.97 4.98 -0.47
N ALA A 64 -12.07 4.38 -1.21
CA ALA A 64 -12.01 4.50 -2.66
C ALA A 64 -12.53 3.22 -3.32
N GLY A 65 -13.12 3.34 -4.48
CA GLY A 65 -13.34 2.20 -5.37
C GLY A 65 -12.03 1.83 -6.05
N VAL A 66 -11.74 0.54 -6.12
CA VAL A 66 -10.56 0.03 -6.82
C VAL A 66 -11.01 -0.95 -7.88
N LEU A 67 -10.69 -0.64 -9.13
CA LEU A 67 -10.88 -1.56 -10.26
C LEU A 67 -9.52 -2.13 -10.66
N ARG A 68 -9.44 -3.44 -10.71
CA ARG A 68 -8.27 -4.16 -11.25
C ARG A 68 -8.71 -4.97 -12.46
N SER A 69 -8.07 -4.74 -13.59
CA SER A 69 -8.38 -5.41 -14.86
C SER A 69 -7.12 -5.94 -15.53
N ARG A 70 -7.29 -6.90 -16.40
CA ARG A 70 -6.22 -7.45 -17.25
C ARG A 70 -6.81 -8.03 -18.52
N ILE A 71 -6.03 -8.03 -19.56
CA ILE A 71 -6.40 -8.66 -20.84
C ILE A 71 -6.13 -10.17 -20.73
N TYR A 72 -7.05 -10.94 -21.26
CA TYR A 72 -6.84 -12.37 -21.53
C TYR A 72 -6.75 -12.59 -23.03
N THR A 73 -5.65 -13.16 -23.49
CA THR A 73 -5.46 -13.55 -24.89
C THR A 73 -5.44 -15.07 -25.00
N PRO A 74 -6.36 -15.68 -25.76
CA PRO A 74 -6.33 -17.12 -25.96
C PRO A 74 -4.98 -17.58 -26.53
N GLY A 75 -4.33 -18.53 -25.87
CA GLY A 75 -3.01 -19.05 -26.24
C GLY A 75 -1.82 -18.30 -25.63
N GLU A 76 -1.96 -17.03 -25.26
CA GLU A 76 -0.91 -16.24 -24.59
C GLU A 76 -1.13 -16.11 -23.07
N GLY A 77 -2.39 -16.28 -22.62
CA GLY A 77 -2.75 -16.23 -21.21
C GLY A 77 -3.15 -14.83 -20.74
N LEU A 78 -2.82 -14.54 -19.50
CA LEU A 78 -3.23 -13.31 -18.81
C LEU A 78 -2.14 -12.23 -18.91
N GLY A 79 -2.53 -11.05 -19.39
CA GLY A 79 -1.68 -9.87 -19.42
C GLY A 79 -1.43 -9.24 -18.03
N LYS A 80 -0.71 -8.13 -18.02
CA LYS A 80 -0.46 -7.34 -16.80
C LYS A 80 -1.78 -6.85 -16.20
N ILE A 81 -1.81 -6.75 -14.88
CA ILE A 81 -2.91 -6.11 -14.16
C ILE A 81 -2.74 -4.60 -14.27
N VAL A 82 -3.83 -3.93 -14.61
CA VAL A 82 -3.97 -2.47 -14.53
C VAL A 82 -4.90 -2.15 -13.38
N THR A 83 -4.49 -1.26 -12.52
CA THR A 83 -5.26 -0.81 -11.36
C THR A 83 -5.69 0.64 -11.55
N SER A 84 -6.92 0.95 -11.19
CA SER A 84 -7.45 2.31 -11.19
C SER A 84 -8.23 2.56 -9.90
N THR A 85 -7.93 3.65 -9.24
CA THR A 85 -8.60 4.08 -8.01
C THR A 85 -9.56 5.22 -8.30
N PHE A 86 -10.77 5.12 -7.78
CA PHE A 86 -11.85 6.10 -7.94
C PHE A 86 -12.27 6.63 -6.57
N PHE A 87 -12.24 7.94 -6.43
CA PHE A 87 -12.79 8.63 -5.28
C PHE A 87 -14.13 9.24 -5.68
N ILE A 88 -15.21 8.71 -5.15
CA ILE A 88 -16.57 9.16 -5.45
C ILE A 88 -17.16 9.78 -4.18
N ASP A 89 -17.13 11.10 -4.12
CA ASP A 89 -17.66 11.86 -2.99
C ASP A 89 -18.02 13.26 -3.48
N PRO A 90 -19.24 13.75 -3.20
CA PRO A 90 -19.66 15.10 -3.60
C PRO A 90 -18.77 16.23 -3.04
N GLU A 91 -18.10 15.96 -1.92
CA GLU A 91 -17.25 16.91 -1.23
C GLU A 91 -15.75 16.63 -1.39
N ILE A 92 -15.37 15.86 -2.42
CA ILE A 92 -13.99 15.39 -2.61
C ILE A 92 -12.97 16.53 -2.61
N GLU A 93 -13.31 17.66 -3.23
CA GLU A 93 -12.42 18.82 -3.34
C GLU A 93 -12.10 19.46 -1.99
N THR A 94 -12.99 19.32 -1.02
CA THR A 94 -12.80 19.89 0.32
C THR A 94 -12.27 18.88 1.33
N LYS A 95 -12.45 17.59 1.08
CA LYS A 95 -12.00 16.51 1.97
C LYS A 95 -10.49 16.28 1.91
N PHE A 96 -9.90 16.41 0.74
CA PHE A 96 -8.46 16.24 0.60
C PHE A 96 -7.72 17.58 0.73
N THR A 97 -7.09 17.79 1.86
CA THR A 97 -6.22 18.95 2.10
C THR A 97 -4.76 18.69 1.69
N LEU A 98 -4.43 17.45 1.38
CA LEU A 98 -3.11 16.99 0.94
C LEU A 98 -3.25 16.11 -0.31
N PRO A 99 -2.18 15.95 -1.08
CA PRO A 99 -2.14 14.94 -2.12
C PRO A 99 -2.41 13.54 -1.57
N VAL A 100 -3.00 12.68 -2.39
CA VAL A 100 -3.37 11.31 -2.01
C VAL A 100 -2.51 10.30 -2.77
N ILE A 101 -2.02 9.31 -2.06
CA ILE A 101 -1.39 8.13 -2.64
C ILE A 101 -2.35 6.94 -2.47
N SER A 102 -2.72 6.34 -3.59
CA SER A 102 -3.33 5.01 -3.60
C SER A 102 -2.25 3.97 -3.83
N LEU A 103 -2.13 3.03 -2.92
CA LEU A 103 -1.19 1.92 -3.00
C LEU A 103 -1.96 0.62 -2.89
N VAL A 104 -2.11 -0.05 -4.02
CA VAL A 104 -2.96 -1.24 -4.14
C VAL A 104 -2.09 -2.46 -4.44
N THR A 105 -2.27 -3.51 -3.68
CA THR A 105 -1.60 -4.79 -3.89
C THR A 105 -2.53 -5.95 -3.57
N ASP A 106 -2.15 -7.14 -3.99
CA ASP A 106 -2.86 -8.34 -3.58
C ASP A 106 -2.74 -8.52 -2.06
N PRO A 107 -3.82 -8.80 -1.34
CA PRO A 107 -3.79 -9.05 0.10
C PRO A 107 -2.75 -10.10 0.52
N GLU A 108 -2.50 -11.11 -0.31
CA GLU A 108 -1.48 -12.13 -0.05
C GLU A 108 -0.07 -11.53 0.05
N ASN A 109 0.23 -10.47 -0.67
CA ASN A 109 1.51 -9.79 -0.60
C ASN A 109 1.78 -9.17 0.77
N LEU A 110 0.73 -8.76 1.47
CA LEU A 110 0.83 -8.14 2.79
C LEU A 110 0.64 -9.15 3.92
N PHE A 111 -0.29 -10.10 3.76
CA PHE A 111 -0.88 -10.85 4.86
C PHE A 111 -0.73 -12.37 4.76
N ASN A 112 -0.13 -12.93 3.71
CA ASN A 112 0.14 -14.36 3.65
C ASN A 112 1.10 -14.78 4.76
N TYR A 113 0.80 -15.87 5.44
CA TYR A 113 1.57 -16.37 6.57
C TYR A 113 3.06 -16.56 6.27
N TYR A 114 3.39 -17.08 5.08
CA TYR A 114 4.77 -17.38 4.70
C TYR A 114 5.48 -16.21 4.02
N THR A 115 4.76 -15.41 3.26
CA THR A 115 5.35 -14.43 2.34
C THR A 115 4.85 -13.00 2.53
N GLY A 116 3.80 -12.79 3.32
CA GLY A 116 3.22 -11.47 3.56
C GLY A 116 4.17 -10.58 4.34
N ILE A 117 4.45 -9.41 3.81
CA ILE A 117 5.47 -8.50 4.36
C ILE A 117 4.98 -7.63 5.52
N TYR A 118 3.71 -7.70 5.88
CA TYR A 118 3.12 -6.78 6.88
C TYR A 118 2.83 -7.45 8.23
N ILE A 119 2.96 -8.78 8.30
CA ILE A 119 2.62 -9.57 9.48
C ILE A 119 3.85 -10.25 10.10
N PRO A 120 3.75 -10.73 11.33
CA PRO A 120 4.78 -11.58 11.94
C PRO A 120 5.08 -12.82 11.10
N GLY A 121 4.05 -13.57 10.73
CA GLY A 121 4.12 -14.72 9.84
C GLY A 121 5.06 -15.85 10.29
N ALA A 122 5.52 -16.64 9.32
CA ALA A 122 6.28 -17.87 9.55
C ALA A 122 7.69 -17.64 10.14
N THR A 123 8.25 -16.45 9.98
CA THR A 123 9.60 -16.14 10.49
C THR A 123 9.58 -15.53 11.90
N PHE A 124 8.40 -15.38 12.50
CA PHE A 124 8.27 -14.85 13.85
C PHE A 124 8.54 -15.93 14.90
N THR A 125 9.53 -15.69 15.77
CA THR A 125 9.96 -16.63 16.82
C THR A 125 9.50 -16.21 18.23
N GLY A 126 8.73 -15.12 18.34
CA GLY A 126 8.40 -14.51 19.63
C GLY A 126 9.43 -13.50 20.13
N ALA A 127 10.59 -13.43 19.51
CA ALA A 127 11.63 -12.46 19.84
C ALA A 127 11.47 -11.15 19.05
N SER A 128 11.99 -10.05 19.60
CA SER A 128 12.11 -8.79 18.89
C SER A 128 12.93 -8.96 17.61
N PHE A 129 12.61 -8.15 16.59
CA PHE A 129 13.29 -8.20 15.28
C PHE A 129 13.16 -9.53 14.55
N THR A 130 12.10 -10.27 14.83
CA THR A 130 11.72 -11.45 14.06
C THR A 130 10.33 -11.25 13.46
N GLY A 131 10.08 -11.92 12.34
CA GLY A 131 8.81 -11.80 11.60
C GLY A 131 9.04 -11.50 10.12
N ASN A 132 8.04 -11.77 9.32
CA ASN A 132 8.12 -11.56 7.87
C ASN A 132 8.45 -10.10 7.50
N TYR A 133 7.97 -9.16 8.30
CA TYR A 133 8.26 -7.73 8.10
C TYR A 133 9.73 -7.35 8.34
N GLU A 134 10.51 -8.20 9.01
CA GLU A 134 11.95 -7.98 9.21
C GLU A 134 12.79 -8.50 8.05
N VAL A 135 12.22 -9.36 7.20
CA VAL A 135 12.94 -9.88 6.04
C VAL A 135 13.32 -8.73 5.12
N SER A 136 14.59 -8.67 4.73
CA SER A 136 15.14 -7.61 3.90
C SER A 136 15.62 -8.13 2.54
N GLY A 137 15.94 -7.18 1.63
CA GLY A 137 16.41 -7.50 0.30
C GLY A 137 15.29 -7.76 -0.71
N ALA A 138 15.64 -8.13 -1.95
CA ALA A 138 14.70 -8.32 -3.04
C ALA A 138 13.62 -9.37 -2.74
N LYS A 139 13.95 -10.40 -2.00
CA LYS A 139 13.02 -11.47 -1.61
C LYS A 139 11.82 -11.01 -0.78
N SER A 140 11.90 -9.83 -0.14
CA SER A 140 10.79 -9.22 0.61
C SER A 140 10.07 -8.14 -0.18
N GLU A 141 10.42 -7.92 -1.44
CA GLU A 141 9.73 -6.97 -2.31
C GLU A 141 8.47 -7.61 -2.89
N ARG A 142 7.39 -6.87 -2.93
CA ARG A 142 6.09 -7.32 -3.44
C ARG A 142 5.57 -6.35 -4.50
N PRO A 143 4.92 -6.84 -5.55
CA PRO A 143 4.30 -5.99 -6.57
C PRO A 143 3.12 -5.21 -5.99
N ALA A 144 2.96 -3.98 -6.44
CA ALA A 144 1.83 -3.12 -6.12
C ALA A 144 1.59 -2.11 -7.23
N SER A 145 0.39 -1.57 -7.29
CA SER A 145 0.07 -0.41 -8.13
C SER A 145 0.15 0.85 -7.28
N PHE A 146 0.80 1.86 -7.82
CA PHE A 146 0.97 3.17 -7.18
C PHE A 146 0.30 4.25 -8.02
N GLU A 147 -0.64 4.98 -7.42
CA GLU A 147 -1.27 6.14 -8.03
C GLU A 147 -1.09 7.36 -7.13
N TYR A 148 -0.78 8.51 -7.73
CA TYR A 148 -0.62 9.77 -7.03
C TYR A 148 -1.60 10.80 -7.56
N PHE A 149 -2.39 11.35 -6.66
CA PHE A 149 -3.41 12.35 -6.94
C PHE A 149 -3.04 13.67 -6.27
N LYS A 150 -3.20 14.76 -7.00
CA LYS A 150 -3.16 16.10 -6.39
C LYS A 150 -4.35 16.31 -5.46
N GLN A 151 -4.26 17.34 -4.65
CA GLN A 151 -5.33 17.77 -3.74
C GLN A 151 -6.70 17.98 -4.43
N ASN A 152 -6.68 18.39 -5.69
CA ASN A 152 -7.88 18.57 -6.49
C ASN A 152 -8.41 17.27 -7.14
N GLY A 153 -7.90 16.12 -6.75
CA GLY A 153 -8.28 14.82 -7.31
C GLY A 153 -7.66 14.46 -8.66
N GLN A 154 -6.87 15.34 -9.27
CA GLN A 154 -6.21 15.05 -10.54
C GLN A 154 -5.15 13.95 -10.34
N GLN A 155 -5.30 12.82 -11.02
CA GLN A 155 -4.27 11.80 -11.10
C GLN A 155 -3.07 12.30 -11.89
N ILE A 156 -1.89 12.15 -11.33
CA ILE A 156 -0.62 12.59 -11.91
C ILE A 156 0.26 11.42 -12.31
N LEU A 157 0.30 10.38 -11.48
CA LEU A 157 1.05 9.17 -11.75
C LEU A 157 0.15 7.96 -11.56
N SER A 158 0.34 6.98 -12.42
CA SER A 158 -0.16 5.62 -12.28
C SER A 158 0.94 4.70 -12.78
N GLN A 159 1.47 3.84 -11.91
CA GLN A 159 2.64 3.03 -12.21
C GLN A 159 2.65 1.75 -11.36
N GLU A 160 3.05 0.64 -11.95
CA GLU A 160 3.32 -0.59 -11.21
C GLU A 160 4.69 -0.49 -10.53
N VAL A 161 4.76 -0.95 -9.29
CA VAL A 161 5.90 -0.72 -8.40
C VAL A 161 6.20 -1.95 -7.54
N GLY A 162 7.39 -1.97 -6.96
CA GLY A 162 7.71 -2.86 -5.84
C GLY A 162 7.52 -2.16 -4.49
N ILE A 163 7.01 -2.86 -3.51
CA ILE A 163 6.91 -2.35 -2.14
C ILE A 163 7.64 -3.25 -1.15
N ARG A 164 8.20 -2.64 -0.13
CA ARG A 164 8.92 -3.35 0.93
C ARG A 164 8.83 -2.60 2.25
N THR A 165 8.69 -3.31 3.36
CA THR A 165 8.78 -2.71 4.69
C THR A 165 10.13 -2.03 4.90
N ARG A 166 10.12 -0.92 5.62
CA ARG A 166 11.31 -0.11 5.87
C ARG A 166 11.47 0.23 7.34
N GLY A 167 12.70 0.43 7.72
CA GLY A 167 13.13 0.79 9.05
C GLY A 167 13.88 -0.34 9.72
N GLU A 168 14.15 -0.18 10.98
CA GLU A 168 14.72 -1.17 11.89
C GLU A 168 13.68 -1.43 12.99
N TRP A 169 13.72 -0.73 14.09
CA TRP A 169 12.71 -0.81 15.15
C TRP A 169 11.27 -0.60 14.70
N ILE A 170 11.06 0.36 13.79
CA ILE A 170 9.73 0.75 13.34
C ILE A 170 9.01 -0.30 12.48
N ARG A 171 9.73 -1.34 12.03
CA ARG A 171 9.09 -2.49 11.36
C ARG A 171 8.21 -3.30 12.30
N ASN A 172 8.49 -3.24 13.60
CA ASN A 172 7.69 -3.93 14.61
C ASN A 172 6.41 -3.18 14.98
N TYR A 173 6.24 -1.92 14.55
CA TYR A 173 5.03 -1.16 14.85
C TYR A 173 3.83 -1.67 14.03
N GLY A 174 2.64 -1.46 14.54
CA GLY A 174 1.39 -1.85 13.87
C GLY A 174 1.27 -1.19 12.49
N GLN A 175 1.58 0.08 12.39
CA GLN A 175 1.70 0.78 11.11
C GLN A 175 3.16 0.81 10.67
N LYS A 176 3.43 0.27 9.49
CA LYS A 176 4.79 0.11 8.98
C LYS A 176 5.12 1.16 7.91
N ALA A 177 6.36 1.62 7.93
CA ALA A 177 6.89 2.40 6.82
C ALA A 177 7.16 1.49 5.62
N LEU A 178 6.93 2.02 4.43
CA LEU A 178 7.15 1.31 3.17
C LEU A 178 8.13 2.07 2.29
N THR A 179 9.03 1.35 1.64
CA THR A 179 9.75 1.85 0.48
C THR A 179 9.01 1.39 -0.76
N VAL A 180 8.75 2.32 -1.66
CA VAL A 180 8.13 2.08 -2.97
C VAL A 180 9.21 2.27 -4.03
N PHE A 181 9.40 1.27 -4.88
CA PHE A 181 10.44 1.22 -5.89
C PHE A 181 9.85 1.28 -7.30
N ALA A 182 10.30 2.25 -8.09
CA ALA A 182 10.08 2.22 -9.53
C ALA A 182 11.18 1.36 -10.17
N ARG A 183 10.78 0.26 -10.81
CA ARG A 183 11.68 -0.69 -11.44
C ARG A 183 11.09 -1.25 -12.72
N SER A 184 11.93 -1.51 -13.71
CA SER A 184 11.55 -2.14 -14.98
C SER A 184 11.01 -3.58 -14.82
N GLU A 185 11.21 -4.21 -13.66
CA GLU A 185 10.60 -5.50 -13.32
C GLU A 185 9.08 -5.43 -13.17
N TYR A 186 8.57 -4.25 -12.80
CA TYR A 186 7.14 -4.03 -12.54
C TYR A 186 6.46 -3.26 -13.65
N ASP A 187 7.14 -2.26 -14.21
CA ASP A 187 6.60 -1.40 -15.27
C ASP A 187 7.65 -1.10 -16.34
N THR A 188 7.23 -0.49 -17.44
CA THR A 188 8.15 0.04 -18.48
C THR A 188 8.96 1.21 -17.93
N GLU A 189 8.37 2.03 -17.09
CA GLU A 189 9.02 3.14 -16.41
C GLU A 189 9.80 2.66 -15.18
N ASN A 190 11.06 3.06 -15.10
CA ASN A 190 11.94 2.68 -14.00
C ASN A 190 12.27 3.84 -13.04
N ASN A 191 11.53 4.94 -13.15
CA ASN A 191 11.56 6.11 -12.29
C ASN A 191 10.15 6.61 -12.03
N PHE A 192 9.95 7.27 -10.91
CA PHE A 192 8.83 8.17 -10.71
C PHE A 192 9.18 9.51 -11.37
N GLU A 193 8.51 9.88 -12.42
CA GLU A 193 8.75 11.14 -13.16
C GLU A 193 7.83 12.25 -12.65
N TYR A 194 8.04 12.68 -11.43
CA TYR A 194 7.27 13.76 -10.81
C TYR A 194 8.03 14.43 -9.69
N GLY A 195 7.94 15.76 -9.62
CA GLY A 195 8.56 16.58 -8.58
C GLY A 195 7.79 16.57 -7.26
N PHE A 196 7.77 15.46 -6.54
CA PHE A 196 7.06 15.32 -5.26
C PHE A 196 7.47 16.38 -4.21
N PHE A 197 8.71 16.84 -4.27
CA PHE A 197 9.30 17.72 -3.27
C PHE A 197 9.60 19.09 -3.88
N LYS A 198 8.67 20.04 -3.68
CA LYS A 198 8.80 21.38 -4.22
C LYS A 198 10.11 22.04 -3.76
N GLY A 199 10.85 22.59 -4.72
CA GLY A 199 12.10 23.28 -4.45
C GLY A 199 13.34 22.40 -4.36
N LEU A 200 13.20 21.06 -4.38
CA LEU A 200 14.33 20.16 -4.40
C LEU A 200 15.05 20.26 -5.74
N LYS A 201 16.38 20.41 -5.69
CA LYS A 201 17.26 20.56 -6.88
C LYS A 201 18.15 19.34 -7.06
N LYS A 202 18.57 19.07 -8.27
CA LYS A 202 19.64 18.11 -8.56
C LYS A 202 20.94 18.63 -7.96
N PRO A 203 21.73 17.79 -7.29
CA PRO A 203 22.99 18.21 -6.66
C PRO A 203 23.89 18.98 -7.63
N GLY A 204 24.43 20.12 -7.17
CA GLY A 204 25.32 20.97 -7.96
C GLY A 204 24.67 21.75 -9.10
N THR A 205 23.34 21.75 -9.22
CA THR A 205 22.62 22.42 -10.30
C THR A 205 21.44 23.27 -9.80
N GLN A 206 20.87 24.09 -10.69
CA GLN A 206 19.60 24.78 -10.44
C GLN A 206 18.37 24.01 -10.98
N GLN A 207 18.59 22.86 -11.58
CA GLN A 207 17.52 22.03 -12.15
C GLN A 207 16.70 21.36 -11.04
N SER A 208 15.39 21.35 -11.19
CA SER A 208 14.49 20.63 -10.28
C SER A 208 14.74 19.13 -10.34
N LEU A 209 14.71 18.48 -9.19
CA LEU A 209 14.77 17.02 -9.10
C LEU A 209 13.35 16.48 -9.24
N ASN A 210 13.06 15.86 -10.37
CA ASN A 210 11.74 15.34 -10.73
C ASN A 210 11.73 13.84 -11.01
N GLU A 211 12.86 13.18 -10.80
CA GLU A 211 13.01 11.75 -11.06
C GLU A 211 13.50 11.04 -9.81
N PHE A 212 12.80 9.97 -9.42
CA PHE A 212 13.12 9.19 -8.22
C PHE A 212 13.04 7.70 -8.49
N LYS A 213 14.10 6.96 -8.18
CA LYS A 213 14.10 5.48 -8.23
C LYS A 213 13.23 4.86 -7.14
N ARG A 214 13.04 5.59 -6.07
CA ARG A 214 12.26 5.13 -4.91
C ARG A 214 11.78 6.31 -4.08
N ILE A 215 10.67 6.11 -3.42
CA ILE A 215 10.13 7.00 -2.40
C ILE A 215 9.89 6.21 -1.11
N ILE A 216 9.78 6.91 0.00
CA ILE A 216 9.52 6.30 1.30
C ILE A 216 8.23 6.87 1.86
N LEU A 217 7.29 5.99 2.14
CA LEU A 217 6.07 6.30 2.88
C LEU A 217 6.35 6.02 4.36
N ARG A 218 6.52 7.09 5.15
CA ARG A 218 6.86 6.97 6.57
C ARG A 218 5.62 6.80 7.42
N ASN A 219 5.74 6.02 8.48
CA ASN A 219 4.69 5.75 9.46
C ASN A 219 4.75 6.65 10.69
N ASN A 220 5.60 7.68 10.68
CA ASN A 220 5.81 8.60 11.80
C ASN A 220 6.25 7.92 13.13
N GLY A 221 6.84 6.74 13.05
CA GLY A 221 7.08 5.86 14.20
C GLY A 221 8.08 6.35 15.24
N ASN A 222 8.92 7.34 14.92
CA ASN A 222 9.93 7.91 15.81
C ASN A 222 9.71 9.40 16.11
N GLU A 223 8.60 9.94 15.69
CA GLU A 223 8.26 11.35 15.95
C GLU A 223 7.33 11.39 17.17
N TRP A 224 7.94 11.36 18.32
CA TRP A 224 7.28 11.54 19.61
C TRP A 224 7.16 13.04 19.86
N ALA A 225 6.03 13.63 19.54
CA ALA A 225 5.67 14.97 19.96
C ALA A 225 4.67 14.91 21.10
#